data_5325c20d3e84ad5c51719316a897a31b
#
_entry.id   5325c20d3e84ad5c51719316a897a31b
#
_cell.length_a   1.000
_cell.length_b   1.000
_cell.length_c   1.000
_cell.angle_alpha   90.00
_cell.angle_beta   90.00
_cell.angle_gamma   90.00
#
_symmetry.space_group_name_H-M   'P 1'
#
loop_
_entity.id
_entity.type
_entity.pdbx_description
1 polymer ?
#
loop_
_entity_poly.entity_id
_entity_poly.type
_entity_poly.pdbx_seq_one_letter_code
_entity_poly.pdbx_strand_id
1 'polypeptide(L)'
;YAESWINVYSDWLKTFPYEEGTTFPEEGGKENDVDYQWKGLQVAERVISQIDIMTYFIQSKNFTPEWLSVFLTAFAKEVECIRLNYYKEGNILVTQAQAVAMAGILMPEFKNANEWLSEGSQKLGEQIDKQFLADGVHYEFDISYHVGAISDFYETYRVAQLNNKAGGFPAGYLEKLKLPAHFVMDITYPNYSVENFNDTRSSRLGKSVLIKNFKKYAEMFPDDQEIQWMASERQSGSTPTYLQKAYTNGGYYILRNKWDDQSMMMILKNNNNPNNKYHCQPDNGTFSLYK
;
A
#
# COMPACT_ATOMS: atom_id res chain seq x y z
N TYR A 1 -24.42 4.87 17.76
CA TYR A 1 -23.49 4.24 16.79
C TYR A 1 -22.81 3.01 17.41
N ALA A 2 -22.18 3.10 18.60
CA ALA A 2 -21.51 1.95 19.22
C ALA A 2 -22.43 0.74 19.40
N GLU A 3 -23.63 0.94 19.93
CA GLU A 3 -24.63 -0.11 20.11
C GLU A 3 -25.03 -0.77 18.78
N SER A 4 -25.25 0.06 17.75
CA SER A 4 -25.59 -0.47 16.42
C SER A 4 -24.47 -1.34 15.84
N TRP A 5 -23.22 -0.88 16.00
CA TRP A 5 -22.06 -1.66 15.55
C TRP A 5 -21.92 -2.97 16.34
N ILE A 6 -22.04 -2.92 17.67
CA ILE A 6 -22.00 -4.11 18.54
C ILE A 6 -23.03 -5.14 18.11
N ASN A 7 -24.26 -4.71 17.83
CA ASN A 7 -25.33 -5.61 17.40
C ASN A 7 -25.01 -6.26 16.05
N VAL A 8 -24.60 -5.46 15.07
CA VAL A 8 -24.23 -5.96 13.72
C VAL A 8 -23.07 -6.94 13.80
N TYR A 9 -22.02 -6.60 14.54
CA TYR A 9 -20.86 -7.46 14.65
C TYR A 9 -21.15 -8.73 15.47
N SER A 10 -22.02 -8.65 16.49
CA SER A 10 -22.48 -9.82 17.24
C SER A 10 -23.27 -10.79 16.36
N ASP A 11 -24.13 -10.27 15.49
CA ASP A 11 -24.90 -11.09 14.55
C ASP A 11 -23.99 -11.71 13.48
N TRP A 12 -22.97 -10.96 13.03
CA TRP A 12 -21.97 -11.46 12.11
C TRP A 12 -21.18 -12.62 12.72
N LEU A 13 -20.71 -12.49 13.96
CA LEU A 13 -19.97 -13.55 14.67
C LEU A 13 -20.78 -14.83 14.87
N LYS A 14 -22.10 -14.71 15.04
CA LYS A 14 -23.01 -15.86 15.15
C LYS A 14 -23.26 -16.53 13.80
N THR A 15 -23.39 -15.72 12.76
CA THR A 15 -23.73 -16.19 11.40
C THR A 15 -22.53 -16.84 10.72
N PHE A 16 -21.33 -16.32 10.97
CA PHE A 16 -20.08 -16.74 10.36
C PHE A 16 -19.04 -17.07 11.44
N PRO A 17 -19.23 -18.13 12.23
CA PRO A 17 -18.26 -18.52 13.25
C PRO A 17 -16.95 -18.94 12.59
N TYR A 18 -15.84 -18.56 13.23
CA TYR A 18 -14.54 -19.07 12.84
C TYR A 18 -14.43 -20.55 13.26
N GLU A 19 -14.18 -21.40 12.29
CA GLU A 19 -13.84 -22.80 12.51
C GLU A 19 -12.33 -22.99 12.43
N GLU A 20 -11.75 -23.69 13.39
CA GLU A 20 -10.32 -23.99 13.39
C GLU A 20 -9.97 -24.80 12.12
N GLY A 21 -8.96 -24.33 11.39
CA GLY A 21 -8.59 -24.92 10.10
C GLY A 21 -9.30 -24.31 8.88
N THR A 22 -10.10 -23.25 9.06
CA THR A 22 -10.62 -22.47 7.93
C THR A 22 -9.45 -22.02 7.05
N THR A 23 -9.50 -22.40 5.77
CA THR A 23 -8.53 -21.99 4.75
C THR A 23 -9.15 -20.98 3.83
N PHE A 24 -8.35 -20.03 3.35
CA PHE A 24 -8.80 -19.09 2.33
C PHE A 24 -8.90 -19.80 0.98
N PRO A 25 -9.94 -19.54 0.17
CA PRO A 25 -9.99 -20.06 -1.18
C PRO A 25 -8.78 -19.57 -1.98
N GLU A 26 -8.17 -20.45 -2.74
CA GLU A 26 -7.07 -20.09 -3.64
C GLU A 26 -7.57 -19.06 -4.68
N GLU A 27 -6.65 -18.16 -5.07
CA GLU A 27 -6.90 -17.18 -6.11
C GLU A 27 -7.31 -17.90 -7.41
N GLY A 28 -8.51 -17.61 -7.94
CA GLY A 28 -9.07 -18.26 -9.14
C GLY A 28 -9.88 -19.54 -8.89
N GLY A 29 -10.03 -20.00 -7.65
CA GLY A 29 -11.00 -21.05 -7.31
C GLY A 29 -12.43 -20.57 -7.55
N LYS A 30 -13.36 -21.48 -7.89
CA LYS A 30 -14.79 -21.14 -7.94
C LYS A 30 -15.21 -20.68 -6.55
N GLU A 31 -15.53 -19.41 -6.46
CA GLU A 31 -15.97 -18.79 -5.22
C GLU A 31 -17.32 -19.39 -4.84
N ASN A 32 -17.33 -20.17 -3.78
CA ASN A 32 -18.58 -20.40 -3.08
C ASN A 32 -18.88 -19.14 -2.27
N ASP A 33 -20.03 -18.52 -2.47
CA ASP A 33 -20.47 -17.33 -1.75
C ASP A 33 -20.43 -17.50 -0.22
N VAL A 34 -20.50 -18.76 0.24
CA VAL A 34 -20.48 -19.13 1.66
C VAL A 34 -19.15 -18.80 2.35
N ASP A 35 -18.03 -18.83 1.62
CA ASP A 35 -16.69 -18.63 2.21
C ASP A 35 -16.13 -17.22 1.96
N TYR A 36 -16.91 -16.36 1.31
CA TYR A 36 -16.46 -15.01 0.94
C TYR A 36 -16.01 -14.17 2.15
N GLN A 37 -16.69 -14.29 3.29
CA GLN A 37 -16.39 -13.60 4.54
C GLN A 37 -15.01 -13.95 5.12
N TRP A 38 -14.44 -15.09 4.75
CA TRP A 38 -13.14 -15.60 5.20
C TRP A 38 -12.06 -15.54 4.13
N LYS A 39 -12.30 -14.89 3.00
CA LYS A 39 -11.24 -14.60 2.01
C LYS A 39 -10.16 -13.72 2.61
N GLY A 40 -8.93 -13.96 2.19
CA GLY A 40 -7.74 -13.30 2.75
C GLY A 40 -7.80 -11.79 2.80
N LEU A 41 -8.28 -11.15 1.73
CA LEU A 41 -8.43 -9.70 1.68
C LEU A 41 -9.48 -9.20 2.68
N GLN A 42 -10.68 -9.83 2.71
CA GLN A 42 -11.78 -9.41 3.57
C GLN A 42 -11.44 -9.52 5.06
N VAL A 43 -10.75 -10.60 5.45
CA VAL A 43 -10.31 -10.75 6.85
C VAL A 43 -9.28 -9.68 7.21
N ALA A 44 -8.32 -9.41 6.32
CA ALA A 44 -7.29 -8.40 6.54
C ALA A 44 -7.89 -6.98 6.66
N GLU A 45 -8.76 -6.59 5.75
CA GLU A 45 -9.45 -5.30 5.81
C GLU A 45 -10.35 -5.18 7.05
N ARG A 46 -10.98 -6.28 7.46
CA ARG A 46 -11.79 -6.31 8.68
C ARG A 46 -10.95 -6.11 9.92
N VAL A 47 -9.80 -6.77 10.04
CA VAL A 47 -8.86 -6.57 11.17
C VAL A 47 -8.43 -5.11 11.25
N ILE A 48 -8.01 -4.48 10.14
CA ILE A 48 -7.62 -3.06 10.09
C ILE A 48 -8.80 -2.18 10.53
N SER A 49 -9.98 -2.40 9.96
CA SER A 49 -11.18 -1.60 10.29
C SER A 49 -11.61 -1.74 11.74
N GLN A 50 -11.46 -2.93 12.34
CA GLN A 50 -11.80 -3.17 13.74
C GLN A 50 -10.92 -2.39 14.71
N ILE A 51 -9.65 -2.18 14.39
CA ILE A 51 -8.75 -1.33 15.19
C ILE A 51 -9.29 0.10 15.24
N ASP A 52 -9.67 0.64 14.07
CA ASP A 52 -10.25 2.00 14.00
C ASP A 52 -11.55 2.09 14.79
N ILE A 53 -12.45 1.14 14.57
CA ILE A 53 -13.76 1.10 15.24
C ILE A 53 -13.61 1.01 16.76
N MET A 54 -12.70 0.17 17.25
CA MET A 54 -12.42 0.08 18.69
C MET A 54 -11.95 1.42 19.24
N THR A 55 -11.07 2.14 18.53
CA THR A 55 -10.59 3.46 18.94
C THR A 55 -11.72 4.46 19.14
N TYR A 56 -12.72 4.44 18.23
CA TYR A 56 -13.89 5.33 18.33
C TYR A 56 -14.86 4.95 19.45
N PHE A 57 -15.00 3.67 19.77
CA PHE A 57 -16.10 3.21 20.62
C PHE A 57 -15.70 2.70 21.99
N ILE A 58 -14.41 2.52 22.27
CA ILE A 58 -13.94 1.97 23.56
C ILE A 58 -14.39 2.81 24.76
N GLN A 59 -14.62 4.12 24.58
CA GLN A 59 -15.13 5.03 25.63
C GLN A 59 -16.65 4.97 25.78
N SER A 60 -17.37 4.25 24.92
CA SER A 60 -18.82 4.13 24.99
C SER A 60 -19.24 3.25 26.16
N LYS A 61 -20.29 3.66 26.89
CA LYS A 61 -20.92 2.83 27.95
C LYS A 61 -21.42 1.48 27.45
N ASN A 62 -21.67 1.35 26.14
CA ASN A 62 -22.13 0.11 25.52
C ASN A 62 -20.97 -0.85 25.22
N PHE A 63 -19.73 -0.37 25.33
CA PHE A 63 -18.52 -1.19 25.18
C PHE A 63 -18.14 -1.80 26.53
N THR A 64 -19.00 -2.74 27.01
CA THR A 64 -18.83 -3.36 28.34
C THR A 64 -17.62 -4.28 28.38
N PRO A 65 -17.09 -4.60 29.58
CA PRO A 65 -16.00 -5.59 29.71
C PRO A 65 -16.32 -6.96 29.09
N GLU A 66 -17.57 -7.39 29.20
CA GLU A 66 -18.03 -8.65 28.59
C GLU A 66 -17.96 -8.59 27.07
N TRP A 67 -18.46 -7.49 26.48
CA TRP A 67 -18.35 -7.28 25.04
C TRP A 67 -16.90 -7.15 24.58
N LEU A 68 -16.07 -6.40 25.32
CA LEU A 68 -14.64 -6.27 25.02
C LEU A 68 -13.95 -7.65 24.98
N SER A 69 -14.28 -8.54 25.90
CA SER A 69 -13.74 -9.91 25.90
C SER A 69 -14.14 -10.70 24.65
N VAL A 70 -15.39 -10.59 24.22
CA VAL A 70 -15.87 -11.23 22.96
C VAL A 70 -15.14 -10.66 21.77
N PHE A 71 -15.06 -9.32 21.68
CA PHE A 71 -14.40 -8.62 20.59
C PHE A 71 -12.90 -9.00 20.49
N LEU A 72 -12.14 -8.91 21.58
CA LEU A 72 -10.71 -9.22 21.58
C LEU A 72 -10.44 -10.69 21.24
N THR A 73 -11.31 -11.60 21.67
CA THR A 73 -11.19 -13.01 21.33
C THR A 73 -11.41 -13.25 19.82
N ALA A 74 -12.43 -12.62 19.25
CA ALA A 74 -12.70 -12.69 17.81
C ALA A 74 -11.56 -12.05 16.99
N PHE A 75 -11.12 -10.87 17.40
CA PHE A 75 -10.00 -10.15 16.77
C PHE A 75 -8.73 -11.00 16.72
N ALA A 76 -8.33 -11.59 17.84
CA ALA A 76 -7.14 -12.45 17.88
C ALA A 76 -7.29 -13.67 16.94
N LYS A 77 -8.46 -14.29 16.88
CA LYS A 77 -8.73 -15.40 15.95
C LYS A 77 -8.63 -14.98 14.49
N GLU A 78 -9.09 -13.78 14.14
CA GLU A 78 -8.97 -13.25 12.78
C GLU A 78 -7.52 -12.99 12.40
N VAL A 79 -6.71 -12.41 13.31
CA VAL A 79 -5.27 -12.23 13.07
C VAL A 79 -4.56 -13.57 12.88
N GLU A 80 -4.83 -14.57 13.73
CA GLU A 80 -4.24 -15.91 13.58
C GLU A 80 -4.74 -16.61 12.30
N CYS A 81 -5.99 -16.40 11.90
CA CYS A 81 -6.51 -16.89 10.62
C CYS A 81 -5.72 -16.33 9.43
N ILE A 82 -5.39 -15.03 9.44
CA ILE A 82 -4.51 -14.44 8.41
C ILE A 82 -3.14 -15.12 8.41
N ARG A 83 -2.53 -15.26 9.58
CA ARG A 83 -1.18 -15.84 9.73
C ARG A 83 -1.08 -17.28 9.21
N LEU A 84 -2.12 -18.05 9.35
CA LEU A 84 -2.21 -19.42 8.84
C LEU A 84 -2.51 -19.51 7.33
N ASN A 85 -2.97 -18.41 6.73
CA ASN A 85 -3.53 -18.39 5.38
C ASN A 85 -3.03 -17.20 4.55
N TYR A 86 -1.74 -16.89 4.59
CA TYR A 86 -1.18 -15.86 3.72
C TYR A 86 -1.25 -16.26 2.24
N TYR A 87 -1.63 -15.30 1.42
CA TYR A 87 -1.43 -15.42 -0.02
C TYR A 87 0.06 -15.54 -0.35
N LYS A 88 0.38 -16.06 -1.52
CA LYS A 88 1.77 -16.28 -1.93
C LYS A 88 2.47 -14.96 -2.27
N GLU A 89 1.75 -14.02 -2.88
CA GLU A 89 2.29 -12.75 -3.36
C GLU A 89 1.17 -11.74 -3.67
N GLY A 90 1.54 -10.54 -4.08
CA GLY A 90 0.62 -9.52 -4.57
C GLY A 90 0.03 -8.63 -3.47
N ASN A 91 -0.91 -7.78 -3.89
CA ASN A 91 -1.54 -6.78 -3.02
C ASN A 91 -2.30 -7.40 -1.84
N ILE A 92 -2.93 -8.57 -2.03
CA ILE A 92 -3.64 -9.27 -0.95
C ILE A 92 -2.66 -9.66 0.16
N LEU A 93 -1.50 -10.23 -0.18
CA LEU A 93 -0.46 -10.53 0.82
C LEU A 93 0.02 -9.26 1.53
N VAL A 94 0.18 -8.15 0.80
CA VAL A 94 0.55 -6.86 1.42
C VAL A 94 -0.49 -6.43 2.45
N THR A 95 -1.78 -6.44 2.08
CA THR A 95 -2.87 -6.08 3.02
C THR A 95 -2.93 -7.02 4.22
N GLN A 96 -2.71 -8.31 4.03
CA GLN A 96 -2.64 -9.29 5.13
C GLN A 96 -1.46 -8.98 6.07
N ALA A 97 -0.28 -8.72 5.52
CA ALA A 97 0.90 -8.37 6.30
C ALA A 97 0.73 -7.03 7.06
N GLN A 98 0.06 -6.04 6.43
CA GLN A 98 -0.33 -4.79 7.08
C GLN A 98 -1.26 -5.05 8.26
N ALA A 99 -2.32 -5.86 8.08
CA ALA A 99 -3.27 -6.17 9.15
C ALA A 99 -2.58 -6.81 10.37
N VAL A 100 -1.70 -7.78 10.12
CA VAL A 100 -0.95 -8.45 11.20
C VAL A 100 0.03 -7.50 11.88
N ALA A 101 0.79 -6.70 11.12
CA ALA A 101 1.70 -5.70 11.69
C ALA A 101 0.95 -4.63 12.50
N MET A 102 -0.17 -4.09 11.95
CA MET A 102 -1.01 -3.10 12.64
C MET A 102 -1.59 -3.66 13.94
N ALA A 103 -2.05 -4.91 13.96
CA ALA A 103 -2.49 -5.58 15.18
C ALA A 103 -1.36 -5.60 16.23
N GLY A 104 -0.15 -5.95 15.83
CA GLY A 104 1.02 -5.96 16.74
C GLY A 104 1.47 -4.57 17.23
N ILE A 105 1.22 -3.52 16.41
CA ILE A 105 1.56 -2.14 16.78
C ILE A 105 0.51 -1.57 17.74
N LEU A 106 -0.76 -1.69 17.40
CA LEU A 106 -1.86 -0.93 17.99
C LEU A 106 -2.62 -1.70 19.08
N MET A 107 -2.36 -3.00 19.19
CA MET A 107 -2.91 -3.87 20.25
C MET A 107 -1.80 -4.53 21.09
N PRO A 108 -0.93 -3.73 21.74
CA PRO A 108 0.27 -4.23 22.43
C PRO A 108 -0.03 -5.11 23.64
N GLU A 109 -1.27 -5.12 24.13
CA GLU A 109 -1.74 -5.93 25.26
C GLU A 109 -1.86 -7.41 24.91
N PHE A 110 -1.95 -7.76 23.63
CA PHE A 110 -1.95 -9.18 23.24
C PHE A 110 -0.58 -9.82 23.48
N LYS A 111 -0.63 -11.04 23.99
CA LYS A 111 0.58 -11.83 24.25
C LYS A 111 1.48 -11.98 23.02
N ASN A 112 0.87 -12.09 21.85
CA ASN A 112 1.55 -12.32 20.56
C ASN A 112 1.85 -11.01 19.80
N ALA A 113 1.57 -9.82 20.36
CA ALA A 113 1.69 -8.55 19.66
C ALA A 113 3.08 -8.31 19.03
N ASN A 114 4.16 -8.66 19.74
CA ASN A 114 5.51 -8.50 19.20
C ASN A 114 5.82 -9.49 18.05
N GLU A 115 5.27 -10.69 18.11
CA GLU A 115 5.38 -11.68 17.04
C GLU A 115 4.61 -11.22 15.80
N TRP A 116 3.38 -10.72 15.98
CA TRP A 116 2.57 -10.14 14.89
C TRP A 116 3.29 -8.98 14.19
N LEU A 117 3.83 -8.05 14.98
CA LEU A 117 4.62 -6.94 14.44
C LEU A 117 5.83 -7.44 13.63
N SER A 118 6.62 -8.32 14.20
CA SER A 118 7.82 -8.86 13.55
C SER A 118 7.50 -9.61 12.26
N GLU A 119 6.50 -10.50 12.30
CA GLU A 119 6.09 -11.29 11.15
C GLU A 119 5.51 -10.42 10.02
N GLY A 120 4.56 -9.54 10.35
CA GLY A 120 3.94 -8.67 9.36
C GLY A 120 4.94 -7.69 8.74
N SER A 121 5.81 -7.07 9.53
CA SER A 121 6.82 -6.13 9.04
C SER A 121 7.88 -6.81 8.17
N GLN A 122 8.29 -8.05 8.51
CA GLN A 122 9.21 -8.81 7.67
C GLN A 122 8.58 -9.13 6.31
N LYS A 123 7.33 -9.61 6.30
CA LYS A 123 6.61 -9.88 5.03
C LYS A 123 6.45 -8.63 4.18
N LEU A 124 6.16 -7.48 4.77
CA LEU A 124 6.13 -6.20 4.04
C LEU A 124 7.49 -5.89 3.42
N GLY A 125 8.59 -6.07 4.15
CA GLY A 125 9.94 -5.86 3.63
C GLY A 125 10.28 -6.78 2.46
N GLU A 126 9.90 -8.06 2.54
CA GLU A 126 10.07 -9.04 1.46
C GLU A 126 9.23 -8.67 0.22
N GLN A 127 8.02 -8.13 0.43
CA GLN A 127 7.16 -7.73 -0.67
C GLN A 127 7.65 -6.46 -1.36
N ILE A 128 8.27 -5.50 -0.68
CA ILE A 128 8.94 -4.37 -1.34
C ILE A 128 9.99 -4.89 -2.32
N ASP A 129 10.84 -5.81 -1.89
CA ASP A 129 11.92 -6.36 -2.72
C ASP A 129 11.40 -7.17 -3.93
N LYS A 130 10.18 -7.74 -3.84
CA LYS A 130 9.56 -8.49 -4.92
C LYS A 130 8.77 -7.61 -5.88
N GLN A 131 8.12 -6.57 -5.37
CA GLN A 131 7.17 -5.77 -6.15
C GLN A 131 7.83 -4.57 -6.84
N PHE A 132 8.94 -4.06 -6.32
CA PHE A 132 9.70 -3.00 -7.00
C PHE A 132 10.96 -3.58 -7.66
N LEU A 133 11.09 -3.31 -8.95
CA LEU A 133 12.23 -3.70 -9.76
C LEU A 133 13.48 -2.92 -9.33
N ALA A 134 14.66 -3.32 -9.81
CA ALA A 134 15.92 -2.71 -9.42
C ALA A 134 16.04 -1.20 -9.72
N ASP A 135 15.22 -0.69 -10.64
CA ASP A 135 15.10 0.73 -10.97
C ASP A 135 13.95 1.44 -10.23
N GLY A 136 13.27 0.75 -9.31
CA GLY A 136 12.19 1.28 -8.49
C GLY A 136 10.81 1.25 -9.13
N VAL A 137 10.65 0.76 -10.36
CA VAL A 137 9.33 0.63 -11.00
C VAL A 137 8.58 -0.56 -10.43
N HIS A 138 7.30 -0.40 -10.14
CA HIS A 138 6.44 -1.50 -9.69
C HIS A 138 6.27 -2.56 -10.79
N TYR A 139 6.30 -3.84 -10.41
CA TYR A 139 6.31 -4.97 -11.34
C TYR A 139 5.04 -5.12 -12.21
N GLU A 140 3.94 -4.50 -11.82
CA GLU A 140 2.71 -4.47 -12.62
C GLU A 140 2.72 -3.37 -13.70
N PHE A 141 3.73 -2.49 -13.70
CA PHE A 141 3.92 -1.40 -14.68
C PHE A 141 2.76 -0.40 -14.80
N ASP A 142 1.78 -0.49 -13.92
CA ASP A 142 0.67 0.46 -13.80
C ASP A 142 1.03 1.57 -12.82
N ILE A 143 0.84 2.82 -13.23
CA ILE A 143 1.23 3.98 -12.41
C ILE A 143 0.30 4.13 -11.19
N SER A 144 -0.98 3.76 -11.30
CA SER A 144 -1.93 3.83 -10.19
C SER A 144 -1.57 2.81 -9.11
N TYR A 145 -1.25 1.58 -9.50
CA TYR A 145 -0.78 0.54 -8.58
C TYR A 145 0.56 0.88 -7.97
N HIS A 146 1.47 1.48 -8.75
CA HIS A 146 2.77 1.94 -8.25
C HIS A 146 2.61 2.95 -7.11
N VAL A 147 1.80 4.00 -7.32
CA VAL A 147 1.53 5.03 -6.30
C VAL A 147 0.81 4.44 -5.10
N GLY A 148 -0.14 3.52 -5.32
CA GLY A 148 -0.84 2.79 -4.27
C GLY A 148 0.12 1.96 -3.42
N ALA A 149 0.95 1.15 -4.06
CA ALA A 149 1.91 0.28 -3.37
C ALA A 149 2.88 1.06 -2.45
N ILE A 150 3.42 2.21 -2.90
CA ILE A 150 4.24 3.06 -2.02
C ILE A 150 3.45 3.46 -0.77
N SER A 151 2.18 3.84 -0.93
CA SER A 151 1.34 4.23 0.19
C SER A 151 1.08 3.07 1.14
N ASP A 152 0.77 1.89 0.60
CA ASP A 152 0.48 0.70 1.40
C ASP A 152 1.68 0.30 2.27
N PHE A 153 2.87 0.28 1.69
CA PHE A 153 4.09 -0.01 2.46
C PHE A 153 4.40 1.07 3.50
N TYR A 154 4.21 2.33 3.18
CA TYR A 154 4.55 3.43 4.08
C TYR A 154 3.60 3.58 5.26
N GLU A 155 2.28 3.46 5.07
CA GLU A 155 1.30 3.73 6.14
C GLU A 155 1.52 2.85 7.37
N THR A 156 1.81 1.57 7.19
CA THR A 156 2.09 0.67 8.32
C THR A 156 3.38 1.08 9.05
N TYR A 157 4.43 1.44 8.30
CA TYR A 157 5.68 1.94 8.88
C TYR A 157 5.47 3.25 9.62
N ARG A 158 4.70 4.18 9.07
CA ARG A 158 4.33 5.45 9.69
C ARG A 158 3.60 5.25 11.02
N VAL A 159 2.65 4.33 11.06
CA VAL A 159 1.96 3.98 12.32
C VAL A 159 2.96 3.41 13.33
N ALA A 160 3.89 2.57 12.90
CA ALA A 160 4.95 2.07 13.77
C ALA A 160 5.86 3.20 14.31
N GLN A 161 6.22 4.18 13.47
CA GLN A 161 6.99 5.36 13.92
C GLN A 161 6.24 6.15 15.00
N LEU A 162 4.96 6.44 14.77
CA LEU A 162 4.11 7.17 15.74
C LEU A 162 3.96 6.44 17.10
N ASN A 163 4.13 5.12 17.10
CA ASN A 163 4.04 4.28 18.29
C ASN A 163 5.42 3.83 18.84
N ASN A 164 6.53 4.42 18.36
CA ASN A 164 7.90 4.07 18.74
C ASN A 164 8.24 2.58 18.50
N LYS A 165 7.65 1.97 17.46
CA LYS A 165 7.81 0.56 17.09
C LYS A 165 8.46 0.36 15.71
N ALA A 166 8.98 1.42 15.09
CA ALA A 166 9.64 1.33 13.78
C ALA A 166 10.85 0.38 13.76
N GLY A 167 11.50 0.16 14.91
CA GLY A 167 12.57 -0.84 15.06
C GLY A 167 12.12 -2.29 14.87
N GLY A 168 10.81 -2.57 14.78
CA GLY A 168 10.27 -3.88 14.41
C GLY A 168 10.33 -4.16 12.90
N PHE A 169 10.63 -3.16 12.07
CA PHE A 169 10.77 -3.31 10.64
C PHE A 169 12.21 -3.66 10.23
N PRO A 170 12.41 -4.34 9.08
CA PRO A 170 13.75 -4.63 8.57
C PRO A 170 14.59 -3.37 8.39
N ALA A 171 15.91 -3.49 8.59
CA ALA A 171 16.82 -2.38 8.36
C ALA A 171 16.73 -1.86 6.91
N GLY A 172 16.71 -0.53 6.73
CA GLY A 172 16.59 0.09 5.42
C GLY A 172 15.21 -0.03 4.77
N TYR A 173 14.18 -0.46 5.51
CA TYR A 173 12.82 -0.63 4.98
C TYR A 173 12.33 0.62 4.23
N LEU A 174 12.39 1.79 4.88
CA LEU A 174 11.92 3.04 4.30
C LEU A 174 12.76 3.46 3.08
N GLU A 175 14.07 3.26 3.13
CA GLU A 175 14.99 3.64 2.04
C GLU A 175 14.69 2.92 0.71
N LYS A 176 14.15 1.70 0.78
CA LYS A 176 13.72 0.95 -0.39
C LYS A 176 12.60 1.62 -1.19
N LEU A 177 11.83 2.52 -0.57
CA LEU A 177 10.76 3.29 -1.22
C LEU A 177 11.26 4.56 -1.93
N LYS A 178 12.55 4.89 -1.81
CA LYS A 178 13.10 6.13 -2.39
C LYS A 178 13.09 6.11 -3.91
N LEU A 179 13.64 5.07 -4.53
CA LEU A 179 13.60 4.93 -6.00
C LEU A 179 12.16 4.87 -6.54
N PRO A 180 11.22 4.13 -5.95
CA PRO A 180 9.82 4.22 -6.31
C PRO A 180 9.24 5.64 -6.28
N ALA A 181 9.52 6.42 -5.24
CA ALA A 181 9.07 7.80 -5.13
C ALA A 181 9.66 8.71 -6.23
N HIS A 182 10.94 8.53 -6.54
CA HIS A 182 11.61 9.24 -7.66
C HIS A 182 11.01 8.84 -9.02
N PHE A 183 10.65 7.58 -9.22
CA PHE A 183 9.95 7.20 -10.45
C PHE A 183 8.65 7.98 -10.63
N VAL A 184 7.84 8.13 -9.58
CA VAL A 184 6.60 8.94 -9.65
C VAL A 184 6.92 10.39 -10.02
N MET A 185 7.98 10.96 -9.46
CA MET A 185 8.44 12.31 -9.81
C MET A 185 8.78 12.41 -11.29
N ASP A 186 9.57 11.48 -11.80
CA ASP A 186 10.10 11.53 -13.16
C ASP A 186 9.01 11.34 -14.23
N ILE A 187 7.98 10.51 -13.97
CA ILE A 187 6.87 10.30 -14.91
C ILE A 187 5.75 11.34 -14.80
N THR A 188 5.81 12.20 -13.78
CA THR A 188 4.79 13.25 -13.59
C THR A 188 5.00 14.38 -14.59
N TYR A 189 3.94 14.69 -15.35
CA TYR A 189 3.93 15.81 -16.29
C TYR A 189 4.01 17.17 -15.59
N PRO A 190 4.41 18.24 -16.31
CA PRO A 190 4.53 19.58 -15.76
C PRO A 190 3.28 20.10 -15.04
N ASN A 191 2.09 19.70 -15.45
CA ASN A 191 0.81 20.08 -14.83
C ASN A 191 0.39 19.19 -13.65
N TYR A 192 1.27 18.30 -13.17
CA TYR A 192 0.94 17.28 -12.16
C TYR A 192 -0.17 16.32 -12.61
N SER A 193 -0.03 15.76 -13.80
CA SER A 193 -0.79 14.62 -14.30
C SER A 193 0.16 13.49 -14.71
N VAL A 194 -0.38 12.34 -15.02
CA VAL A 194 0.33 11.17 -15.55
C VAL A 194 -0.37 10.62 -16.78
N GLU A 195 0.35 9.83 -17.58
CA GLU A 195 -0.21 9.17 -18.76
C GLU A 195 -0.92 7.86 -18.40
N ASN A 196 -1.84 7.44 -19.27
CA ASN A 196 -2.55 6.16 -19.17
C ASN A 196 -1.77 5.01 -19.83
N PHE A 197 -0.54 4.76 -19.36
CA PHE A 197 0.17 3.56 -19.77
C PHE A 197 -0.38 2.32 -19.04
N ASN A 198 -0.41 1.19 -19.74
CA ASN A 198 -1.08 -0.03 -19.32
C ASN A 198 -2.56 0.25 -19.01
N ASP A 199 -3.11 -0.21 -17.91
CA ASP A 199 -4.48 0.13 -17.51
C ASP A 199 -4.54 1.23 -16.44
N THR A 200 -3.50 2.04 -16.36
CA THR A 200 -3.45 3.23 -15.50
C THR A 200 -4.65 4.13 -15.74
N ARG A 201 -5.33 4.49 -14.68
CA ARG A 201 -6.45 5.44 -14.71
C ARG A 201 -5.97 6.81 -14.26
N SER A 202 -5.43 7.61 -15.18
CA SER A 202 -4.88 8.95 -14.88
C SER A 202 -5.89 9.87 -14.20
N SER A 203 -7.20 9.69 -14.43
CA SER A 203 -8.26 10.41 -13.74
C SER A 203 -8.26 10.20 -12.21
N ARG A 204 -7.68 9.12 -11.72
CA ARG A 204 -7.49 8.85 -10.29
C ARG A 204 -6.23 9.50 -9.72
N LEU A 205 -5.30 9.95 -10.58
CA LEU A 205 -4.02 10.56 -10.23
C LEU A 205 -3.96 12.03 -10.68
N GLY A 206 -5.02 12.77 -10.46
CA GLY A 206 -5.04 14.21 -10.73
C GLY A 206 -4.11 15.01 -9.82
N LYS A 207 -3.90 16.28 -10.16
CA LYS A 207 -2.95 17.20 -9.49
C LYS A 207 -3.01 17.14 -7.95
N SER A 208 -4.19 17.24 -7.37
CA SER A 208 -4.37 17.23 -5.91
C SER A 208 -3.91 15.91 -5.27
N VAL A 209 -4.14 14.78 -5.95
CA VAL A 209 -3.73 13.46 -5.47
C VAL A 209 -2.22 13.30 -5.55
N LEU A 210 -1.60 13.70 -6.68
CA LEU A 210 -0.14 13.63 -6.83
C LEU A 210 0.58 14.55 -5.83
N ILE A 211 0.11 15.78 -5.62
CA ILE A 211 0.67 16.68 -4.61
C ILE A 211 0.56 16.07 -3.21
N LYS A 212 -0.57 15.47 -2.86
CA LYS A 212 -0.73 14.76 -1.58
C LYS A 212 0.28 13.63 -1.43
N ASN A 213 0.53 12.86 -2.49
CA ASN A 213 1.53 11.79 -2.47
C ASN A 213 2.96 12.37 -2.37
N PHE A 214 3.31 13.42 -3.12
CA PHE A 214 4.61 14.06 -2.97
C PHE A 214 4.85 14.62 -1.56
N LYS A 215 3.84 15.20 -0.91
CA LYS A 215 3.94 15.61 0.50
C LYS A 215 4.23 14.41 1.41
N LYS A 216 3.58 13.28 1.18
CA LYS A 216 3.86 12.03 1.88
C LYS A 216 5.30 11.56 1.62
N TYR A 217 5.78 11.61 0.38
CA TYR A 217 7.17 11.25 0.05
C TYR A 217 8.17 12.22 0.70
N ALA A 218 7.85 13.49 0.79
CA ALA A 218 8.65 14.48 1.50
C ALA A 218 8.73 14.25 3.02
N GLU A 219 7.67 13.69 3.62
CA GLU A 219 7.70 13.20 5.01
C GLU A 219 8.61 11.98 5.16
N MET A 220 8.60 11.07 4.19
CA MET A 220 9.47 9.88 4.17
C MET A 220 10.95 10.25 4.04
N PHE A 221 11.24 11.23 3.19
CA PHE A 221 12.60 11.64 2.80
C PHE A 221 12.80 13.16 2.98
N PRO A 222 12.88 13.64 4.24
CA PRO A 222 12.92 15.07 4.53
C PRO A 222 14.17 15.78 3.95
N ASP A 223 15.25 15.05 3.74
CA ASP A 223 16.51 15.56 3.19
C ASP A 223 16.55 15.52 1.64
N ASP A 224 15.57 14.90 1.00
CA ASP A 224 15.50 14.79 -0.46
C ASP A 224 14.93 16.06 -1.08
N GLN A 225 15.83 16.92 -1.54
CA GLN A 225 15.48 18.24 -2.06
C GLN A 225 14.67 18.22 -3.36
N GLU A 226 14.80 17.15 -4.17
CA GLU A 226 14.03 16.99 -5.41
C GLU A 226 12.59 16.60 -5.10
N ILE A 227 12.38 15.70 -4.14
CA ILE A 227 11.03 15.36 -3.64
C ILE A 227 10.38 16.55 -2.94
N GLN A 228 11.14 17.33 -2.12
CA GLN A 228 10.64 18.56 -1.49
C GLN A 228 10.18 19.58 -2.54
N TRP A 229 10.90 19.68 -3.65
CA TRP A 229 10.54 20.57 -4.74
C TRP A 229 9.21 20.20 -5.38
N MET A 230 8.97 18.91 -5.64
CA MET A 230 7.66 18.44 -6.12
C MET A 230 6.55 18.63 -5.09
N ALA A 231 6.80 18.33 -3.83
CA ALA A 231 5.81 18.44 -2.73
C ALA A 231 5.38 19.89 -2.47
N SER A 232 6.27 20.84 -2.69
CA SER A 232 6.01 22.29 -2.53
C SER A 232 5.41 22.97 -3.78
N GLU A 233 5.03 22.20 -4.79
CA GLU A 233 4.62 22.74 -6.11
C GLU A 233 5.72 23.66 -6.71
N ARG A 234 6.97 23.24 -6.61
CA ARG A 234 8.17 23.91 -7.15
C ARG A 234 8.55 25.22 -6.44
N GLN A 235 8.10 25.43 -5.21
CA GLN A 235 8.38 26.66 -4.47
C GLN A 235 9.60 26.54 -3.54
N SER A 236 9.96 25.34 -3.11
CA SER A 236 11.10 25.06 -2.23
C SER A 236 11.74 23.72 -2.58
N GLY A 237 12.98 23.51 -2.14
CA GLY A 237 13.78 22.36 -2.53
C GLY A 237 14.68 22.66 -3.74
N SER A 238 15.10 21.64 -4.46
CA SER A 238 16.00 21.77 -5.61
C SER A 238 15.43 21.06 -6.83
N THR A 239 15.50 21.71 -7.96
CA THR A 239 15.17 21.14 -9.27
C THR A 239 16.15 20.01 -9.62
N PRO A 240 15.71 18.85 -10.13
CA PRO A 240 16.61 17.84 -10.66
C PRO A 240 17.52 18.41 -11.77
N THR A 241 18.76 17.94 -11.82
CA THR A 241 19.77 18.45 -12.77
C THR A 241 19.80 17.71 -14.11
N TYR A 242 19.09 16.58 -14.21
CA TYR A 242 19.01 15.77 -15.42
C TYR A 242 17.75 16.09 -16.24
N LEU A 243 17.83 15.88 -17.54
CA LEU A 243 16.72 16.09 -18.49
C LEU A 243 16.24 14.79 -19.14
N GLN A 244 16.91 13.70 -18.85
CA GLN A 244 16.54 12.37 -19.33
C GLN A 244 16.78 11.32 -18.26
N LYS A 245 15.88 10.34 -18.21
CA LYS A 245 15.95 9.24 -17.28
C LYS A 245 15.48 7.95 -17.94
N ALA A 246 16.20 6.87 -17.72
CA ALA A 246 15.83 5.54 -18.21
C ALA A 246 15.59 4.62 -17.03
N TYR A 247 14.41 4.04 -17.00
CA TYR A 247 13.99 2.97 -16.12
C TYR A 247 13.95 1.67 -16.92
N THR A 248 15.12 1.07 -17.10
CA THR A 248 15.32 -0.01 -18.08
C THR A 248 14.63 -1.33 -17.69
N ASN A 249 14.46 -1.59 -16.39
CA ASN A 249 13.71 -2.74 -15.91
C ASN A 249 12.19 -2.52 -16.08
N GLY A 250 11.72 -1.31 -15.79
CA GLY A 250 10.34 -0.91 -15.96
C GLY A 250 9.94 -0.56 -17.39
N GLY A 251 10.93 -0.32 -18.26
CA GLY A 251 10.72 0.04 -19.66
C GLY A 251 10.15 1.44 -19.87
N TYR A 252 10.48 2.39 -19.00
CA TYR A 252 10.11 3.80 -19.14
C TYR A 252 11.34 4.64 -19.47
N TYR A 253 11.24 5.44 -20.55
CA TYR A 253 12.30 6.35 -20.99
C TYR A 253 11.71 7.75 -21.07
N ILE A 254 12.25 8.65 -20.28
CA ILE A 254 11.70 9.97 -20.05
C ILE A 254 12.69 11.00 -20.57
N LEU A 255 12.18 11.93 -21.37
CA LEU A 255 12.94 13.07 -21.89
C LEU A 255 12.15 14.35 -21.64
N ARG A 256 12.85 15.40 -21.22
CA ARG A 256 12.25 16.72 -21.03
C ARG A 256 13.26 17.81 -21.43
N ASN A 257 12.77 18.97 -21.79
CA ASN A 257 13.65 20.09 -22.11
C ASN A 257 14.00 20.94 -20.88
N LYS A 258 13.20 20.88 -19.81
CA LYS A 258 13.39 21.58 -18.53
C LYS A 258 12.44 20.98 -17.48
N TRP A 259 12.48 21.50 -16.25
CA TRP A 259 11.65 20.98 -15.14
C TRP A 259 10.52 21.92 -14.69
N ASP A 260 10.36 23.08 -15.29
CA ASP A 260 9.30 24.03 -14.92
C ASP A 260 7.91 23.62 -15.50
N ASP A 261 6.91 24.44 -15.24
CA ASP A 261 5.53 24.24 -15.70
C ASP A 261 5.33 24.43 -17.21
N GLN A 262 6.33 25.03 -17.91
CA GLN A 262 6.36 25.22 -19.36
C GLN A 262 7.21 24.16 -20.07
N SER A 263 7.54 23.09 -19.37
CA SER A 263 8.36 22.02 -19.92
C SER A 263 7.60 21.19 -20.96
N MET A 264 8.28 20.85 -22.04
CA MET A 264 7.87 19.74 -22.90
C MET A 264 8.47 18.44 -22.34
N MET A 265 7.68 17.38 -22.36
CA MET A 265 8.10 16.09 -21.84
C MET A 265 7.62 14.97 -22.74
N MET A 266 8.49 14.02 -23.03
CA MET A 266 8.17 12.80 -23.74
C MET A 266 8.42 11.60 -22.83
N ILE A 267 7.48 10.66 -22.81
CA ILE A 267 7.64 9.36 -22.16
C ILE A 267 7.49 8.30 -23.22
N LEU A 268 8.51 7.49 -23.43
CA LEU A 268 8.49 6.31 -24.27
C LEU A 268 8.31 5.09 -23.37
N LYS A 269 7.36 4.23 -23.72
CA LYS A 269 7.13 2.94 -23.07
C LYS A 269 7.68 1.81 -23.93
N ASN A 270 8.63 1.08 -23.41
CA ASN A 270 9.18 -0.11 -24.09
C ASN A 270 9.63 -1.13 -23.06
N ASN A 271 8.71 -1.97 -22.64
CA ASN A 271 8.94 -3.03 -21.67
C ASN A 271 8.98 -4.39 -22.37
N ASN A 272 10.01 -5.16 -22.11
CA ASN A 272 10.18 -6.51 -22.66
C ASN A 272 9.95 -7.59 -21.59
N ASN A 273 9.00 -7.40 -20.68
CA ASN A 273 8.67 -8.42 -19.71
C ASN A 273 7.48 -9.30 -20.18
N PRO A 274 7.75 -10.46 -20.81
CA PRO A 274 6.71 -11.35 -21.31
C PRO A 274 5.94 -12.07 -20.19
N ASN A 275 6.40 -11.97 -18.94
CA ASN A 275 5.84 -12.70 -17.80
C ASN A 275 4.86 -11.88 -16.97
N ASN A 276 4.65 -10.60 -17.26
CA ASN A 276 3.65 -9.82 -16.56
C ASN A 276 2.24 -10.20 -17.04
N LYS A 277 1.49 -10.83 -16.15
CA LYS A 277 0.12 -11.29 -16.41
C LYS A 277 -0.95 -10.28 -15.96
N TYR A 278 -0.56 -9.26 -15.20
CA TYR A 278 -1.47 -8.33 -14.55
C TYR A 278 -1.27 -6.92 -15.12
N HIS A 279 -2.36 -6.24 -15.42
CA HIS A 279 -2.39 -4.82 -15.82
C HIS A 279 -1.49 -4.45 -17.02
N CYS A 280 -1.09 -5.46 -17.82
CA CYS A 280 -0.16 -5.29 -18.92
C CYS A 280 -0.93 -5.11 -20.23
N GLN A 281 -1.03 -3.86 -20.68
CA GLN A 281 -1.55 -3.52 -22.02
C GLN A 281 -0.41 -3.55 -23.06
N PRO A 282 -0.71 -3.70 -24.36
CA PRO A 282 0.29 -3.77 -25.41
C PRO A 282 0.88 -2.39 -25.79
N ASP A 283 1.42 -1.68 -24.79
CA ASP A 283 1.95 -0.30 -24.95
C ASP A 283 3.41 -0.26 -25.39
N ASN A 284 4.02 -1.41 -25.69
CA ASN A 284 5.41 -1.44 -26.14
C ASN A 284 5.63 -0.71 -27.46
N GLY A 285 6.62 0.16 -27.49
CA GLY A 285 6.92 1.00 -28.65
C GLY A 285 6.03 2.24 -28.76
N THR A 286 5.16 2.50 -27.78
CA THR A 286 4.35 3.71 -27.75
C THR A 286 5.08 4.86 -27.04
N PHE A 287 4.65 6.07 -27.32
CA PHE A 287 5.13 7.25 -26.60
C PHE A 287 3.98 8.24 -26.36
N SER A 288 4.15 9.04 -25.35
CA SER A 288 3.29 10.20 -25.09
C SER A 288 4.14 11.47 -25.07
N LEU A 289 3.61 12.55 -25.64
CA LEU A 289 4.26 13.86 -25.70
C LEU A 289 3.38 14.91 -25.03
N TYR A 290 3.89 15.50 -23.97
CA TYR A 290 3.29 16.65 -23.29
C TYR A 290 3.95 17.95 -23.82
N LYS A 291 3.09 18.94 -24.19
CA LYS A 291 3.53 20.24 -24.69
C LYS A 291 2.78 21.37 -23.98
#